data_dc2fa37ec7e6063c6d80518fc5ca12ad
#
_entry.id   dc2fa37ec7e6063c6d80518fc5ca12ad
#
_cell.length_a   1.000
_cell.length_b   1.000
_cell.length_c   1.000
_cell.angle_alpha   90.00
_cell.angle_beta   90.00
_cell.angle_gamma   90.00
#
_symmetry.space_group_name_H-M   'P 1'
#
loop_
_entity.id
_entity.type
_entity.pdbx_description
1 polymer ?
#
loop_
_entity_poly.entity_id
_entity_poly.type
_entity_poly.pdbx_seq_one_letter_code
_entity_poly.pdbx_strand_id
1 'polypeptide(L)'
;MRCFYLSRNIIGLIIVISPLVGFLCIDHSLLLSAGFLCGLIIGVPLALGCYTLLPFQLWTFFYVLLSCGGWFLFYIRENDILAVGGAVLAGVSFSGLALLLPANLIVSWFRFSKTRLLGVVWAAAFACGLLWKILLESFPYPALLAAGALMLIGVLCFLERPPRFLLQSEAQTSPRSGRRLSCLRFRSTCKVFCYTLILSLSLSLALFLVTFSQRSALTLSGFTTLQAMYPALTAGPLCCAWFIERKGVYSGCVLLIFLTEITIMCFGFETPSLWSFHLGCLALGAALTLLLILLPILVYYLYGPTEFCERLVQVSLAFPIGLATFPLLSKTQLLDPLTVNYLTFAAMFLLMISFFIIFSAWKHRFILLKY
;
A
#
# COMPACT_ATOMS: atom_id res chain seq x y z
N MET A 1 -26.76 -18.26 0.92
CA MET A 1 -26.26 -17.61 -0.31
C MET A 1 -25.34 -16.42 -0.08
N ARG A 2 -25.72 -15.38 0.73
CA ARG A 2 -24.85 -14.20 0.95
C ARG A 2 -23.43 -14.51 1.44
N CYS A 3 -23.25 -15.43 2.39
CA CYS A 3 -21.92 -15.81 2.89
C CYS A 3 -21.04 -16.45 1.80
N PHE A 4 -21.61 -17.19 0.87
CA PHE A 4 -20.86 -17.84 -0.21
C PHE A 4 -20.30 -16.82 -1.21
N TYR A 5 -21.09 -15.84 -1.61
CA TYR A 5 -20.62 -14.75 -2.50
C TYR A 5 -19.56 -13.87 -1.84
N LEU A 6 -19.69 -13.64 -0.54
CA LEU A 6 -18.71 -12.89 0.24
C LEU A 6 -17.34 -13.59 0.27
N SER A 7 -17.34 -14.90 0.59
CA SER A 7 -16.12 -15.69 0.66
C SER A 7 -15.43 -15.78 -0.72
N ARG A 8 -16.20 -15.92 -1.79
CA ARG A 8 -15.69 -15.97 -3.16
C ARG A 8 -14.91 -14.71 -3.53
N ASN A 9 -15.44 -13.51 -3.23
CA ASN A 9 -14.78 -12.26 -3.53
C ASN A 9 -13.48 -12.08 -2.72
N ILE A 10 -13.45 -12.50 -1.45
CA ILE A 10 -12.26 -12.46 -0.63
C ILE A 10 -11.18 -13.41 -1.18
N ILE A 11 -11.56 -14.64 -1.53
CA ILE A 11 -10.66 -15.62 -2.13
C ILE A 11 -10.12 -15.08 -3.46
N GLY A 12 -10.97 -14.51 -4.31
CA GLY A 12 -10.56 -13.88 -5.56
C GLY A 12 -9.55 -12.76 -5.36
N LEU A 13 -9.73 -11.89 -4.34
CA LEU A 13 -8.77 -10.85 -3.97
C LEU A 13 -7.42 -11.44 -3.57
N ILE A 14 -7.39 -12.46 -2.72
CA ILE A 14 -6.16 -13.12 -2.28
C ILE A 14 -5.43 -13.73 -3.47
N ILE A 15 -6.16 -14.42 -4.35
CA ILE A 15 -5.59 -15.03 -5.56
C ILE A 15 -4.97 -13.99 -6.49
N VAL A 16 -5.62 -12.83 -6.67
CA VAL A 16 -5.11 -11.76 -7.56
C VAL A 16 -3.94 -11.01 -6.93
N ILE A 17 -3.96 -10.74 -5.62
CA ILE A 17 -2.95 -9.90 -4.98
C ILE A 17 -1.69 -10.70 -4.60
N SER A 18 -1.82 -11.98 -4.24
CA SER A 18 -0.68 -12.76 -3.72
C SER A 18 0.50 -12.88 -4.70
N PRO A 19 0.32 -13.09 -6.03
CA PRO A 19 1.44 -13.12 -6.95
C PRO A 19 2.11 -11.74 -7.10
N LEU A 20 1.34 -10.64 -7.02
CA LEU A 20 1.86 -9.28 -7.03
C LEU A 20 2.78 -9.02 -5.82
N VAL A 21 2.36 -9.47 -4.65
CA VAL A 21 3.18 -9.38 -3.42
C VAL A 21 4.43 -10.25 -3.55
N GLY A 22 4.32 -11.46 -4.11
CA GLY A 22 5.46 -12.34 -4.36
C GLY A 22 6.50 -11.67 -5.26
N PHE A 23 6.05 -11.03 -6.34
CA PHE A 23 6.92 -10.25 -7.23
C PHE A 23 7.65 -9.11 -6.51
N LEU A 24 6.97 -8.38 -5.64
CA LEU A 24 7.59 -7.30 -4.84
C LEU A 24 8.64 -7.81 -3.85
N CYS A 25 8.51 -9.05 -3.40
CA CYS A 25 9.44 -9.66 -2.46
C CYS A 25 10.75 -10.17 -3.10
N ILE A 26 10.87 -10.15 -4.44
CA ILE A 26 12.10 -10.52 -5.15
C ILE A 26 13.08 -9.35 -5.07
N ASP A 27 14.38 -9.67 -4.92
CA ASP A 27 15.42 -8.65 -4.94
C ASP A 27 15.59 -8.06 -6.35
N HIS A 28 15.21 -6.81 -6.50
CA HIS A 28 15.28 -6.08 -7.76
C HIS A 28 16.45 -5.09 -7.75
N SER A 29 17.05 -4.85 -8.92
CA SER A 29 18.00 -3.76 -9.06
C SER A 29 17.32 -2.41 -8.78
N LEU A 30 18.09 -1.42 -8.35
CA LEU A 30 17.57 -0.09 -8.03
C LEU A 30 16.86 0.58 -9.22
N LEU A 31 17.32 0.32 -10.44
CA LEU A 31 16.72 0.85 -11.68
C LEU A 31 15.31 0.29 -11.90
N LEU A 32 15.12 -1.00 -11.63
CA LEU A 32 13.84 -1.67 -11.74
C LEU A 32 12.87 -1.20 -10.65
N SER A 33 13.37 -0.98 -9.42
CA SER A 33 12.58 -0.41 -8.33
C SER A 33 12.10 1.02 -8.67
N ALA A 34 12.95 1.85 -9.29
CA ALA A 34 12.57 3.18 -9.75
C ALA A 34 11.51 3.10 -10.87
N GLY A 35 11.66 2.20 -11.84
CA GLY A 35 10.66 1.95 -12.88
C GLY A 35 9.31 1.54 -12.28
N PHE A 36 9.30 0.62 -11.32
CA PHE A 36 8.09 0.19 -10.63
C PHE A 36 7.40 1.35 -9.88
N LEU A 37 8.16 2.19 -9.17
CA LEU A 37 7.62 3.36 -8.48
C LEU A 37 7.07 4.42 -9.43
N CYS A 38 7.73 4.66 -10.57
CA CYS A 38 7.18 5.51 -11.64
C CYS A 38 5.86 4.95 -12.17
N GLY A 39 5.80 3.63 -12.37
CA GLY A 39 4.57 2.94 -12.76
C GLY A 39 3.45 3.09 -11.73
N LEU A 40 3.75 3.03 -10.44
CA LEU A 40 2.78 3.29 -9.38
C LEU A 40 2.23 4.72 -9.43
N ILE A 41 3.09 5.73 -9.63
CA ILE A 41 2.68 7.14 -9.71
C ILE A 41 1.72 7.36 -10.89
N ILE A 42 2.05 6.81 -12.06
CA ILE A 42 1.22 6.91 -13.27
C ILE A 42 -0.05 6.06 -13.12
N GLY A 43 0.07 4.89 -12.52
CA GLY A 43 -1.01 3.93 -12.42
C GLY A 43 -2.16 4.34 -11.51
N VAL A 44 -1.90 5.11 -10.43
CA VAL A 44 -2.96 5.57 -9.52
C VAL A 44 -4.00 6.45 -10.23
N PRO A 45 -3.65 7.53 -10.95
CA PRO A 45 -4.63 8.32 -11.70
C PRO A 45 -5.23 7.57 -12.89
N LEU A 46 -4.44 6.73 -13.58
CA LEU A 46 -4.94 5.88 -14.66
C LEU A 46 -6.02 4.91 -14.16
N ALA A 47 -5.82 4.34 -12.98
CA ALA A 47 -6.79 3.43 -12.36
C ALA A 47 -8.13 4.12 -12.09
N LEU A 48 -8.13 5.39 -11.66
CA LEU A 48 -9.37 6.16 -11.51
C LEU A 48 -10.06 6.40 -12.87
N GLY A 49 -9.31 6.85 -13.87
CA GLY A 49 -9.84 7.10 -15.21
C GLY A 49 -10.47 5.83 -15.80
N CYS A 50 -9.76 4.71 -15.76
CA CYS A 50 -10.27 3.43 -16.22
C CYS A 50 -11.46 2.93 -15.40
N TYR A 51 -11.46 3.14 -14.08
CA TYR A 51 -12.57 2.74 -13.20
C TYR A 51 -13.88 3.47 -13.52
N THR A 52 -13.80 4.73 -13.93
CA THR A 52 -14.98 5.51 -14.33
C THR A 52 -15.49 5.16 -15.72
N LEU A 53 -14.60 4.74 -16.63
CA LEU A 53 -14.92 4.47 -18.04
C LEU A 53 -15.29 3.01 -18.31
N LEU A 54 -14.71 2.06 -17.59
CA LEU A 54 -14.85 0.63 -17.85
C LEU A 54 -15.76 -0.05 -16.80
N PRO A 55 -16.53 -1.07 -17.21
CA PRO A 55 -17.16 -1.98 -16.25
C PRO A 55 -16.11 -2.62 -15.34
N PHE A 56 -16.45 -2.80 -14.07
CA PHE A 56 -15.53 -3.30 -13.04
C PHE A 56 -14.76 -4.57 -13.44
N GLN A 57 -15.41 -5.49 -14.14
CA GLN A 57 -14.82 -6.73 -14.62
C GLN A 57 -13.77 -6.51 -15.71
N LEU A 58 -14.10 -5.67 -16.71
CA LEU A 58 -13.17 -5.32 -17.79
C LEU A 58 -11.98 -4.53 -17.23
N TRP A 59 -12.21 -3.65 -16.26
CA TRP A 59 -11.17 -2.92 -15.56
C TRP A 59 -10.21 -3.88 -14.85
N THR A 60 -10.71 -4.83 -14.05
CA THR A 60 -9.90 -5.81 -13.36
C THR A 60 -9.12 -6.71 -14.33
N PHE A 61 -9.79 -7.19 -15.38
CA PHE A 61 -9.18 -8.01 -16.44
C PHE A 61 -8.03 -7.26 -17.14
N PHE A 62 -8.25 -5.99 -17.50
CA PHE A 62 -7.23 -5.15 -18.13
C PHE A 62 -5.98 -5.01 -17.23
N TYR A 63 -6.17 -4.77 -15.94
CA TYR A 63 -5.05 -4.65 -14.99
C TYR A 63 -4.31 -5.98 -14.76
N VAL A 64 -5.00 -7.11 -14.81
CA VAL A 64 -4.35 -8.45 -14.79
C VAL A 64 -3.52 -8.66 -16.05
N LEU A 65 -4.03 -8.30 -17.23
CA LEU A 65 -3.24 -8.38 -18.47
C LEU A 65 -1.98 -7.49 -18.41
N LEU A 66 -2.11 -6.26 -17.89
CA LEU A 66 -0.95 -5.38 -17.69
C LEU A 66 0.07 -6.01 -16.73
N SER A 67 -0.38 -6.66 -15.68
CA SER A 67 0.50 -7.36 -14.74
C SER A 67 1.27 -8.51 -15.41
N CYS A 68 0.55 -9.38 -16.13
CA CYS A 68 1.16 -10.50 -16.84
C CYS A 68 2.17 -10.01 -17.90
N GLY A 69 1.80 -8.99 -18.69
CA GLY A 69 2.69 -8.38 -19.68
C GLY A 69 3.92 -7.73 -19.03
N GLY A 70 3.73 -7.01 -17.93
CA GLY A 70 4.82 -6.39 -17.17
C GLY A 70 5.82 -7.42 -16.65
N TRP A 71 5.35 -8.50 -16.05
CA TRP A 71 6.23 -9.57 -15.57
C TRP A 71 6.92 -10.32 -16.70
N PHE A 72 6.21 -10.59 -17.78
CA PHE A 72 6.81 -11.24 -18.95
C PHE A 72 7.97 -10.43 -19.49
N LEU A 73 7.79 -9.12 -19.72
CA LEU A 73 8.85 -8.22 -20.18
C LEU A 73 10.00 -8.13 -19.17
N PHE A 74 9.70 -8.13 -17.87
CA PHE A 74 10.70 -8.12 -16.81
C PHE A 74 11.62 -9.34 -16.85
N TYR A 75 11.09 -10.52 -17.14
CA TYR A 75 11.85 -11.77 -17.13
C TYR A 75 12.59 -12.07 -18.45
N ILE A 76 12.22 -11.45 -19.56
CA ILE A 76 12.92 -11.61 -20.85
C ILE A 76 14.39 -11.13 -20.79
N ARG A 77 14.77 -10.30 -19.86
CA ARG A 77 16.14 -9.84 -19.46
C ARG A 77 17.18 -9.58 -20.57
N GLU A 78 16.84 -9.76 -21.84
CA GLU A 78 17.77 -9.54 -22.95
C GLU A 78 18.10 -8.06 -23.19
N ASN A 79 17.26 -7.16 -22.64
CA ASN A 79 17.39 -5.72 -22.84
C ASN A 79 16.92 -4.96 -21.59
N ASP A 80 17.80 -4.14 -21.01
CA ASP A 80 17.51 -3.32 -19.82
C ASP A 80 16.29 -2.40 -20.01
N ILE A 81 16.07 -1.92 -21.23
CA ILE A 81 14.92 -1.06 -21.55
C ILE A 81 13.61 -1.84 -21.42
N LEU A 82 13.57 -3.08 -21.90
CA LEU A 82 12.38 -3.94 -21.78
C LEU A 82 12.10 -4.30 -20.32
N ALA A 83 13.15 -4.59 -19.54
CA ALA A 83 13.01 -4.89 -18.12
C ALA A 83 12.45 -3.69 -17.33
N VAL A 84 12.93 -2.47 -17.62
CA VAL A 84 12.39 -1.23 -17.02
C VAL A 84 10.95 -0.99 -17.45
N GLY A 85 10.63 -1.18 -18.74
CA GLY A 85 9.25 -1.10 -19.25
C GLY A 85 8.35 -2.10 -18.54
N GLY A 86 8.80 -3.33 -18.34
CA GLY A 86 8.11 -4.36 -17.57
C GLY A 86 7.86 -3.94 -16.12
N ALA A 87 8.88 -3.36 -15.46
CA ALA A 87 8.73 -2.85 -14.09
C ALA A 87 7.70 -1.71 -14.00
N VAL A 88 7.68 -0.78 -14.96
CA VAL A 88 6.67 0.29 -15.05
C VAL A 88 5.27 -0.30 -15.18
N LEU A 89 5.06 -1.25 -16.10
CA LEU A 89 3.76 -1.90 -16.28
C LEU A 89 3.32 -2.67 -15.03
N ALA A 90 4.25 -3.35 -14.35
CA ALA A 90 3.98 -4.00 -13.08
C ALA A 90 3.56 -3.00 -11.99
N GLY A 91 4.19 -1.83 -11.93
CA GLY A 91 3.81 -0.74 -11.03
C GLY A 91 2.42 -0.19 -11.32
N VAL A 92 2.10 0.05 -12.60
CA VAL A 92 0.76 0.46 -13.03
C VAL A 92 -0.28 -0.57 -12.62
N SER A 93 -0.03 -1.85 -12.85
CA SER A 93 -0.98 -2.92 -12.50
C SER A 93 -1.16 -3.04 -10.98
N PHE A 94 -0.08 -2.91 -10.20
CA PHE A 94 -0.13 -2.94 -8.75
C PHE A 94 -1.02 -1.84 -8.17
N SER A 95 -0.98 -0.64 -8.72
CA SER A 95 -1.83 0.47 -8.27
C SER A 95 -3.33 0.14 -8.37
N GLY A 96 -3.75 -0.49 -9.45
CA GLY A 96 -5.13 -0.93 -9.63
C GLY A 96 -5.48 -2.13 -8.77
N LEU A 97 -4.74 -3.23 -8.92
CA LEU A 97 -5.08 -4.52 -8.32
C LEU A 97 -4.80 -4.62 -6.82
N ALA A 98 -3.72 -4.01 -6.34
CA ALA A 98 -3.34 -4.14 -4.93
C ALA A 98 -3.82 -2.96 -4.07
N LEU A 99 -3.74 -1.71 -4.56
CA LEU A 99 -4.14 -0.55 -3.76
C LEU A 99 -5.64 -0.27 -3.86
N LEU A 100 -6.21 -0.23 -5.08
CA LEU A 100 -7.58 0.22 -5.28
C LEU A 100 -8.62 -0.90 -5.25
N LEU A 101 -8.32 -2.07 -5.84
CA LEU A 101 -9.27 -3.17 -5.93
C LEU A 101 -9.76 -3.68 -4.56
N PRO A 102 -8.88 -4.04 -3.59
CA PRO A 102 -9.33 -4.55 -2.30
C PRO A 102 -10.08 -3.48 -1.50
N ALA A 103 -9.61 -2.23 -1.56
CA ALA A 103 -10.25 -1.12 -0.87
C ALA A 103 -11.68 -0.90 -1.39
N ASN A 104 -11.86 -0.80 -2.72
CA ASN A 104 -13.16 -0.59 -3.35
C ASN A 104 -14.10 -1.76 -3.10
N LEU A 105 -13.63 -2.99 -3.27
CA LEU A 105 -14.44 -4.19 -3.11
C LEU A 105 -14.92 -4.37 -1.67
N ILE A 106 -14.03 -4.22 -0.70
CA ILE A 106 -14.38 -4.38 0.71
C ILE A 106 -15.28 -3.26 1.19
N VAL A 107 -15.02 -2.02 0.78
CA VAL A 107 -15.85 -0.87 1.19
C VAL A 107 -17.25 -0.95 0.59
N SER A 108 -17.40 -1.37 -0.67
CA SER A 108 -18.69 -1.43 -1.36
C SER A 108 -19.55 -2.64 -0.96
N TRP A 109 -18.93 -3.80 -0.67
CA TRP A 109 -19.66 -5.03 -0.38
C TRP A 109 -19.94 -5.26 1.10
N PHE A 110 -19.10 -4.74 1.98
CA PHE A 110 -19.18 -5.04 3.41
C PHE A 110 -19.62 -3.81 4.20
N ARG A 111 -20.73 -3.93 4.91
CA ARG A 111 -21.21 -2.88 5.80
C ARG A 111 -20.42 -2.84 7.11
N PHE A 112 -20.09 -4.02 7.65
CA PHE A 112 -19.41 -4.19 8.94
C PHE A 112 -18.06 -4.90 8.74
N SER A 113 -17.16 -4.77 9.70
CA SER A 113 -15.86 -5.48 9.73
C SER A 113 -14.93 -5.21 8.55
N LYS A 114 -15.06 -4.04 7.89
CA LYS A 114 -14.23 -3.66 6.72
C LYS A 114 -12.74 -3.76 7.05
N THR A 115 -12.35 -3.32 8.23
CA THR A 115 -10.97 -3.30 8.69
C THR A 115 -10.41 -4.71 8.86
N ARG A 116 -11.19 -5.63 9.49
CA ARG A 116 -10.77 -7.04 9.64
C ARG A 116 -10.60 -7.72 8.31
N LEU A 117 -11.53 -7.49 7.38
CA LEU A 117 -11.47 -8.11 6.07
C LEU A 117 -10.26 -7.65 5.26
N LEU A 118 -9.95 -6.34 5.31
CA LEU A 118 -8.69 -5.83 4.75
C LEU A 118 -7.48 -6.49 5.41
N GLY A 119 -7.48 -6.62 6.74
CA GLY A 119 -6.43 -7.32 7.48
C GLY A 119 -6.25 -8.76 7.04
N VAL A 120 -7.34 -9.53 6.89
CA VAL A 120 -7.31 -10.92 6.43
C VAL A 120 -6.78 -11.03 5.00
N VAL A 121 -7.26 -10.17 4.08
CA VAL A 121 -6.81 -10.17 2.68
C VAL A 121 -5.31 -9.88 2.60
N TRP A 122 -4.82 -8.87 3.29
CA TRP A 122 -3.40 -8.53 3.26
C TRP A 122 -2.53 -9.58 3.96
N ALA A 123 -2.95 -10.12 5.11
CA ALA A 123 -2.22 -11.20 5.79
C ALA A 123 -2.09 -12.44 4.91
N ALA A 124 -3.18 -12.87 4.27
CA ALA A 124 -3.17 -14.01 3.36
C ALA A 124 -2.37 -13.71 2.08
N ALA A 125 -2.46 -12.49 1.53
CA ALA A 125 -1.70 -12.08 0.36
C ALA A 125 -0.19 -12.10 0.64
N PHE A 126 0.27 -11.61 1.80
CA PHE A 126 1.67 -11.69 2.19
C PHE A 126 2.12 -13.12 2.47
N ALA A 127 1.31 -13.93 3.15
CA ALA A 127 1.63 -15.33 3.40
C ALA A 127 1.78 -16.14 2.10
N CYS A 128 0.82 -16.00 1.18
CA CYS A 128 0.89 -16.63 -0.14
C CYS A 128 1.98 -15.99 -1.03
N GLY A 129 2.26 -14.69 -0.86
CA GLY A 129 3.30 -13.96 -1.59
C GLY A 129 4.69 -14.56 -1.37
N LEU A 130 4.99 -15.07 -0.16
CA LEU A 130 6.23 -15.77 0.10
C LEU A 130 6.37 -17.05 -0.74
N LEU A 131 5.30 -17.82 -0.83
CA LEU A 131 5.30 -19.02 -1.68
C LEU A 131 5.56 -18.66 -3.14
N TRP A 132 4.94 -17.57 -3.62
CA TRP A 132 5.17 -17.05 -4.96
C TRP A 132 6.61 -16.59 -5.16
N LYS A 133 7.23 -15.91 -4.18
CA LYS A 133 8.65 -15.54 -4.24
C LYS A 133 9.52 -16.76 -4.48
N ILE A 134 9.36 -17.80 -3.67
CA ILE A 134 10.15 -19.05 -3.79
C ILE A 134 9.93 -19.70 -5.16
N LEU A 135 8.70 -19.76 -5.64
CA LEU A 135 8.38 -20.34 -6.94
C LEU A 135 8.98 -19.53 -8.11
N LEU A 136 8.91 -18.19 -8.04
CA LEU A 136 9.45 -17.31 -9.07
C LEU A 136 10.98 -17.33 -9.10
N GLU A 137 11.65 -17.49 -7.97
CA GLU A 137 13.11 -17.64 -7.90
C GLU A 137 13.59 -19.01 -8.39
N SER A 138 12.84 -20.08 -8.09
CA SER A 138 13.21 -21.46 -8.46
C SER A 138 12.80 -21.83 -9.89
N PHE A 139 11.62 -21.40 -10.33
CA PHE A 139 11.00 -21.79 -11.61
C PHE A 139 10.31 -20.58 -12.27
N PRO A 140 11.06 -19.59 -12.78
CA PRO A 140 10.48 -18.31 -13.19
C PRO A 140 9.38 -18.44 -14.26
N TYR A 141 9.64 -19.15 -15.36
CA TYR A 141 8.65 -19.23 -16.46
C TYR A 141 7.38 -20.01 -16.09
N PRO A 142 7.46 -21.24 -15.51
CA PRO A 142 6.26 -21.94 -15.07
C PRO A 142 5.48 -21.18 -14.00
N ALA A 143 6.18 -20.52 -13.06
CA ALA A 143 5.55 -19.74 -12.00
C ALA A 143 4.82 -18.51 -12.56
N LEU A 144 5.36 -17.82 -13.57
CA LEU A 144 4.69 -16.71 -14.24
C LEU A 144 3.41 -17.14 -14.96
N LEU A 145 3.46 -18.26 -15.69
CA LEU A 145 2.28 -18.81 -16.35
C LEU A 145 1.21 -19.22 -15.34
N ALA A 146 1.61 -19.89 -14.25
CA ALA A 146 0.70 -20.26 -13.18
C ALA A 146 0.10 -19.03 -12.47
N ALA A 147 0.92 -18.01 -12.18
CA ALA A 147 0.45 -16.75 -11.59
C ALA A 147 -0.57 -16.06 -12.49
N GLY A 148 -0.28 -15.93 -13.79
CA GLY A 148 -1.20 -15.33 -14.77
C GLY A 148 -2.51 -16.09 -14.86
N ALA A 149 -2.47 -17.42 -14.97
CA ALA A 149 -3.66 -18.27 -15.01
C ALA A 149 -4.50 -18.13 -13.72
N LEU A 150 -3.87 -18.16 -12.55
CA LEU A 150 -4.58 -17.99 -11.28
C LEU A 150 -5.17 -16.59 -11.12
N MET A 151 -4.46 -15.53 -11.53
CA MET A 151 -5.01 -14.18 -11.53
C MET A 151 -6.24 -14.06 -12.43
N LEU A 152 -6.24 -14.67 -13.62
CA LEU A 152 -7.40 -14.71 -14.49
C LEU A 152 -8.57 -15.47 -13.85
N ILE A 153 -8.31 -16.61 -13.21
CA ILE A 153 -9.34 -17.33 -12.43
C ILE A 153 -9.86 -16.43 -11.29
N GLY A 154 -8.99 -15.70 -10.61
CA GLY A 154 -9.37 -14.75 -9.56
C GLY A 154 -10.32 -13.67 -10.09
N VAL A 155 -10.10 -13.16 -11.30
CA VAL A 155 -11.01 -12.19 -11.95
C VAL A 155 -12.42 -12.78 -12.14
N LEU A 156 -12.53 -14.06 -12.48
CA LEU A 156 -13.84 -14.73 -12.63
C LEU A 156 -14.61 -14.78 -11.29
N CYS A 157 -13.94 -14.66 -10.16
CA CYS A 157 -14.59 -14.55 -8.85
C CYS A 157 -15.36 -13.24 -8.67
N PHE A 158 -15.06 -12.18 -9.45
CA PHE A 158 -15.65 -10.84 -9.34
C PHE A 158 -16.80 -10.60 -10.35
N LEU A 159 -17.38 -11.63 -10.94
CA LEU A 159 -18.38 -11.51 -12.00
C LEU A 159 -19.69 -10.82 -11.58
N GLU A 160 -19.96 -10.65 -10.31
CA GLU A 160 -21.18 -10.02 -9.82
C GLU A 160 -20.95 -8.56 -9.42
N ARG A 161 -21.85 -7.68 -9.87
CA ARG A 161 -21.87 -6.27 -9.46
C ARG A 161 -22.29 -6.19 -7.99
N PRO A 162 -21.75 -5.22 -7.21
CA PRO A 162 -22.25 -4.94 -5.88
C PRO A 162 -23.74 -4.68 -5.93
N PRO A 163 -24.54 -5.19 -4.98
CA PRO A 163 -25.98 -5.04 -5.00
C PRO A 163 -26.35 -3.55 -4.97
N ARG A 164 -27.12 -3.09 -5.97
CA ARG A 164 -27.51 -1.69 -6.18
C ARG A 164 -28.14 -1.03 -4.95
N PHE A 165 -28.78 -1.82 -4.08
CA PHE A 165 -29.43 -1.29 -2.87
C PHE A 165 -28.42 -0.74 -1.82
N LEU A 166 -27.17 -1.22 -1.79
CA LEU A 166 -26.14 -0.68 -0.91
C LEU A 166 -25.67 0.70 -1.38
N LEU A 167 -25.65 0.91 -2.69
CA LEU A 167 -25.28 2.19 -3.31
C LEU A 167 -26.42 3.22 -3.24
N GLN A 168 -27.69 2.78 -3.34
CA GLN A 168 -28.84 3.67 -3.33
C GLN A 168 -29.24 4.18 -1.95
N SER A 169 -29.13 3.34 -0.90
CA SER A 169 -29.48 3.78 0.46
C SER A 169 -28.52 4.84 1.03
N GLU A 170 -27.29 4.85 0.53
CA GLU A 170 -26.25 5.80 0.94
C GLU A 170 -26.24 7.07 0.07
N ALA A 171 -26.65 6.98 -1.21
CA ALA A 171 -26.75 8.14 -2.11
C ALA A 171 -27.95 9.08 -1.78
N GLN A 172 -29.01 8.55 -1.16
CA GLN A 172 -30.18 9.37 -0.77
C GLN A 172 -29.94 10.29 0.42
N THR A 173 -28.86 10.07 1.18
CA THR A 173 -28.52 10.89 2.36
C THR A 173 -27.51 12.01 2.08
N SER A 174 -27.07 12.19 0.83
CA SER A 174 -26.11 13.24 0.46
C SER A 174 -26.82 14.57 0.19
N PRO A 175 -26.81 15.55 1.12
CA PRO A 175 -27.32 16.87 0.84
C PRO A 175 -26.42 17.56 -0.20
N ARG A 176 -27.02 18.27 -1.16
CA ARG A 176 -26.33 19.13 -2.12
C ARG A 176 -25.40 20.10 -1.38
N SER A 177 -24.10 19.87 -1.47
CA SER A 177 -23.11 20.63 -0.73
C SER A 177 -22.94 22.03 -1.32
N GLY A 178 -23.16 23.06 -0.50
CA GLY A 178 -22.83 24.44 -0.83
C GLY A 178 -21.31 24.66 -0.98
N ARG A 179 -20.92 25.77 -1.66
CA ARG A 179 -19.50 26.13 -1.95
C ARG A 179 -18.56 26.06 -0.72
N ARG A 180 -19.04 26.36 0.49
CA ARG A 180 -18.26 26.25 1.74
C ARG A 180 -17.85 24.81 2.09
N LEU A 181 -18.72 23.85 1.82
CA LEU A 181 -18.44 22.44 2.09
C LEU A 181 -17.38 21.89 1.14
N SER A 182 -17.37 22.31 -0.13
CA SER A 182 -16.35 21.87 -1.10
C SER A 182 -14.95 22.35 -0.69
N CYS A 183 -14.83 23.56 -0.18
CA CYS A 183 -13.56 24.11 0.30
C CYS A 183 -13.05 23.38 1.57
N LEU A 184 -13.93 23.06 2.53
CA LEU A 184 -13.58 22.30 3.73
C LEU A 184 -13.16 20.87 3.38
N ARG A 185 -13.84 20.21 2.44
CA ARG A 185 -13.50 18.87 1.94
C ARG A 185 -12.14 18.88 1.24
N PHE A 186 -11.90 19.86 0.37
CA PHE A 186 -10.58 20.01 -0.28
C PHE A 186 -9.47 20.21 0.74
N ARG A 187 -9.65 21.09 1.72
CA ARG A 187 -8.67 21.34 2.79
C ARG A 187 -8.42 20.08 3.62
N SER A 188 -9.46 19.28 3.90
CA SER A 188 -9.30 18.00 4.60
C SER A 188 -8.51 16.99 3.76
N THR A 189 -8.78 16.90 2.45
CA THR A 189 -8.05 16.03 1.53
C THR A 189 -6.57 16.39 1.47
N CYS A 190 -6.25 17.69 1.39
CA CYS A 190 -4.87 18.16 1.44
C CYS A 190 -4.17 17.75 2.75
N LYS A 191 -4.84 17.81 3.89
CA LYS A 191 -4.27 17.38 5.17
C LYS A 191 -3.97 15.88 5.18
N VAL A 192 -4.91 15.05 4.72
CA VAL A 192 -4.70 13.59 4.65
C VAL A 192 -3.61 13.25 3.64
N PHE A 193 -3.56 13.94 2.50
CA PHE A 193 -2.48 13.82 1.52
C PHE A 193 -1.11 14.16 2.14
N CYS A 194 -0.99 15.31 2.81
CA CYS A 194 0.26 15.70 3.49
C CYS A 194 0.66 14.69 4.58
N TYR A 195 -0.30 14.21 5.37
CA TYR A 195 -0.07 13.15 6.35
C TYR A 195 0.50 11.88 5.70
N THR A 196 -0.14 11.40 4.65
CA THR A 196 0.29 10.20 3.91
C THR A 196 1.65 10.43 3.24
N LEU A 197 1.91 11.62 2.71
CA LEU A 197 3.19 11.97 2.09
C LEU A 197 4.33 11.96 3.11
N ILE A 198 4.15 12.60 4.28
CA ILE A 198 5.16 12.61 5.34
C ILE A 198 5.47 11.19 5.80
N LEU A 199 4.45 10.36 6.01
CA LEU A 199 4.64 8.97 6.41
C LEU A 199 5.38 8.16 5.35
N SER A 200 5.00 8.28 4.08
CA SER A 200 5.65 7.54 3.00
C SER A 200 7.09 8.01 2.74
N LEU A 201 7.39 9.31 2.91
CA LEU A 201 8.75 9.83 2.90
C LEU A 201 9.57 9.24 4.06
N SER A 202 9.03 9.22 5.27
CA SER A 202 9.70 8.68 6.44
C SER A 202 9.93 7.17 6.33
N LEU A 203 8.97 6.42 5.78
CA LEU A 203 9.13 5.00 5.48
C LEU A 203 10.16 4.73 4.38
N SER A 204 10.22 5.59 3.37
CA SER A 204 11.24 5.54 2.32
C SER A 204 12.65 5.77 2.89
N LEU A 205 12.80 6.75 3.80
CA LEU A 205 14.05 6.95 4.52
C LEU A 205 14.41 5.73 5.38
N ALA A 206 13.43 5.17 6.09
CA ALA A 206 13.63 3.97 6.90
C ALA A 206 14.11 2.78 6.06
N LEU A 207 13.50 2.53 4.89
CA LEU A 207 13.93 1.52 3.93
C LEU A 207 15.36 1.78 3.44
N PHE A 208 15.70 3.03 3.16
CA PHE A 208 17.07 3.42 2.80
C PHE A 208 18.06 3.13 3.93
N LEU A 209 17.75 3.54 5.17
CA LEU A 209 18.59 3.28 6.34
C LEU A 209 18.80 1.79 6.60
N VAL A 210 17.75 0.97 6.40
CA VAL A 210 17.86 -0.50 6.49
C VAL A 210 18.87 -1.04 5.48
N THR A 211 18.81 -0.61 4.22
CA THR A 211 19.76 -1.07 3.19
C THR A 211 21.19 -0.64 3.50
N PHE A 212 21.37 0.51 4.14
CA PHE A 212 22.66 1.01 4.56
C PHE A 212 23.21 0.23 5.76
N SER A 213 22.37 -0.04 6.77
CA SER A 213 22.75 -0.80 7.95
C SER A 213 22.90 -2.31 7.68
N GLN A 214 22.28 -2.82 6.64
CA GLN A 214 22.35 -4.23 6.24
C GLN A 214 23.78 -4.64 5.91
N ARG A 215 24.62 -3.74 5.39
CA ARG A 215 26.03 -4.04 5.11
C ARG A 215 26.82 -4.45 6.37
N SER A 216 26.47 -3.90 7.53
CA SER A 216 27.10 -4.21 8.82
C SER A 216 26.38 -5.35 9.56
N ALA A 217 25.07 -5.47 9.44
CA ALA A 217 24.25 -6.45 10.15
C ALA A 217 24.21 -7.84 9.48
N LEU A 218 24.38 -7.93 8.16
CA LEU A 218 24.49 -9.22 7.43
C LEU A 218 25.66 -10.08 7.91
N THR A 219 26.74 -9.45 8.34
CA THR A 219 27.89 -10.17 8.91
C THR A 219 27.58 -10.80 10.27
N LEU A 220 26.54 -10.31 10.97
CA LEU A 220 26.18 -10.72 12.34
C LEU A 220 24.98 -11.70 12.40
N SER A 221 24.00 -11.60 11.48
CA SER A 221 22.73 -12.32 11.63
C SER A 221 22.42 -13.34 10.54
N GLY A 222 23.03 -13.23 9.37
CA GLY A 222 22.72 -14.09 8.21
C GLY A 222 21.28 -13.93 7.64
N PHE A 223 20.44 -13.07 8.25
CA PHE A 223 19.07 -12.82 7.79
C PHE A 223 19.01 -11.61 6.87
N THR A 224 18.28 -11.74 5.77
CA THR A 224 17.95 -10.59 4.93
C THR A 224 16.90 -9.70 5.61
N THR A 225 16.84 -8.41 5.26
CA THR A 225 15.84 -7.46 5.78
C THR A 225 14.42 -7.99 5.59
N LEU A 226 14.14 -8.58 4.42
CA LEU A 226 12.81 -9.13 4.12
C LEU A 226 12.45 -10.28 5.05
N GLN A 227 13.39 -11.19 5.33
CA GLN A 227 13.17 -12.30 6.26
C GLN A 227 12.85 -11.80 7.67
N ALA A 228 13.55 -10.76 8.14
CA ALA A 228 13.30 -10.15 9.43
C ALA A 228 11.94 -9.41 9.49
N MET A 229 11.47 -8.82 8.39
CA MET A 229 10.17 -8.16 8.29
C MET A 229 8.99 -9.14 8.17
N TYR A 230 9.24 -10.36 7.73
CA TYR A 230 8.21 -11.29 7.30
C TYR A 230 7.14 -11.60 8.38
N PRO A 231 7.49 -11.83 9.65
CA PRO A 231 6.49 -12.05 10.71
C PRO A 231 5.53 -10.85 10.85
N ALA A 232 6.03 -9.63 10.69
CA ALA A 232 5.20 -8.44 10.75
C ALA A 232 4.36 -8.24 9.48
N LEU A 233 4.84 -8.64 8.31
CA LEU A 233 4.07 -8.58 7.06
C LEU A 233 2.90 -9.57 7.07
N THR A 234 3.06 -10.74 7.68
CA THR A 234 2.02 -11.79 7.72
C THR A 234 1.04 -11.62 8.89
N ALA A 235 1.52 -11.47 10.11
CA ALA A 235 0.68 -11.30 11.29
C ALA A 235 0.24 -9.84 11.53
N GLY A 236 1.07 -8.88 11.12
CA GLY A 236 0.83 -7.44 11.32
C GLY A 236 -0.52 -6.96 10.83
N PRO A 237 -0.98 -7.31 9.62
CA PRO A 237 -2.28 -6.88 9.12
C PRO A 237 -3.44 -7.28 10.02
N LEU A 238 -3.41 -8.48 10.61
CA LEU A 238 -4.45 -8.95 11.53
C LEU A 238 -4.41 -8.18 12.86
N CYS A 239 -3.23 -8.02 13.42
CA CYS A 239 -3.04 -7.26 14.67
C CYS A 239 -3.43 -5.79 14.50
N CYS A 240 -3.01 -5.15 13.40
CA CYS A 240 -3.35 -3.77 13.08
C CYS A 240 -4.86 -3.58 12.87
N ALA A 241 -5.49 -4.48 12.13
CA ALA A 241 -6.92 -4.45 11.89
C ALA A 241 -7.72 -4.58 13.20
N TRP A 242 -7.34 -5.53 14.04
CA TRP A 242 -7.92 -5.71 15.37
C TRP A 242 -7.75 -4.47 16.26
N PHE A 243 -6.55 -3.87 16.24
CA PHE A 243 -6.27 -2.65 17.00
C PHE A 243 -7.16 -1.48 16.55
N ILE A 244 -7.27 -1.24 15.23
CA ILE A 244 -8.11 -0.18 14.66
C ILE A 244 -9.58 -0.38 15.05
N GLU A 245 -10.09 -1.61 15.01
CA GLU A 245 -11.48 -1.89 15.40
C GLU A 245 -11.75 -1.60 16.87
N ARG A 246 -10.81 -1.93 17.76
CA ARG A 246 -10.98 -1.70 19.20
C ARG A 246 -10.73 -0.27 19.65
N LYS A 247 -9.70 0.37 19.10
CA LYS A 247 -9.23 1.70 19.55
C LYS A 247 -9.63 2.84 18.62
N GLY A 248 -10.14 2.50 17.44
CA GLY A 248 -10.57 3.45 16.42
C GLY A 248 -9.49 3.86 15.44
N VAL A 249 -9.92 4.48 14.35
CA VAL A 249 -9.07 4.87 13.21
C VAL A 249 -8.02 5.90 13.60
N TYR A 250 -8.38 6.87 14.45
CA TYR A 250 -7.42 7.87 14.93
C TYR A 250 -6.25 7.26 15.69
N SER A 251 -6.54 6.30 16.57
CA SER A 251 -5.49 5.56 17.30
C SER A 251 -4.61 4.76 16.34
N GLY A 252 -5.17 4.24 15.25
CA GLY A 252 -4.40 3.63 14.15
C GLY A 252 -3.44 4.61 13.48
N CYS A 253 -3.87 5.85 13.24
CA CYS A 253 -2.99 6.90 12.70
C CYS A 253 -1.82 7.22 13.62
N VAL A 254 -2.07 7.30 14.93
CA VAL A 254 -1.02 7.55 15.93
C VAL A 254 -0.06 6.38 16.03
N LEU A 255 -0.58 5.15 16.02
CA LEU A 255 0.25 3.94 16.02
C LEU A 255 1.18 3.88 14.79
N LEU A 256 0.69 4.29 13.62
CA LEU A 256 1.49 4.32 12.40
C LEU A 256 2.67 5.30 12.51
N ILE A 257 2.45 6.49 13.07
CA ILE A 257 3.52 7.45 13.35
C ILE A 257 4.55 6.81 14.27
N PHE A 258 4.09 6.24 15.40
CA PHE A 258 4.96 5.63 16.40
C PHE A 258 5.80 4.47 15.85
N LEU A 259 5.21 3.58 15.05
CA LEU A 259 5.94 2.48 14.39
C LEU A 259 7.00 3.01 13.42
N THR A 260 6.69 4.07 12.69
CA THR A 260 7.63 4.71 11.77
C THR A 260 8.78 5.37 12.53
N GLU A 261 8.51 6.04 13.65
CA GLU A 261 9.55 6.62 14.53
C GLU A 261 10.48 5.53 15.10
N ILE A 262 9.91 4.42 15.63
CA ILE A 262 10.71 3.29 16.11
C ILE A 262 11.64 2.78 15.01
N THR A 263 11.13 2.62 13.78
CA THR A 263 11.93 2.15 12.65
C THR A 263 13.12 3.10 12.39
N ILE A 264 12.84 4.40 12.31
CA ILE A 264 13.88 5.40 12.07
C ILE A 264 14.90 5.42 13.22
N MET A 265 14.47 5.34 14.47
CA MET A 265 15.36 5.27 15.63
C MET A 265 16.26 4.03 15.59
N CYS A 266 15.71 2.86 15.24
CA CYS A 266 16.47 1.62 15.20
C CYS A 266 17.56 1.61 14.13
N PHE A 267 17.36 2.30 13.01
CA PHE A 267 18.28 2.32 11.86
C PHE A 267 19.07 3.62 11.71
N GLY A 268 18.68 4.69 12.40
CA GLY A 268 19.35 6.00 12.33
C GLY A 268 20.66 6.08 13.09
N PHE A 269 20.98 5.09 13.93
CA PHE A 269 22.25 5.03 14.66
C PHE A 269 23.30 4.23 13.89
N GLU A 270 24.56 4.66 13.96
CA GLU A 270 25.68 4.15 13.15
C GLU A 270 25.98 2.66 13.33
N THR A 271 25.67 2.07 14.48
CA THR A 271 25.91 0.65 14.78
C THR A 271 24.67 -0.02 15.37
N PRO A 272 23.74 -0.47 14.52
CA PRO A 272 22.56 -1.17 15.05
C PRO A 272 22.98 -2.50 15.68
N SER A 273 22.55 -2.73 16.92
CA SER A 273 22.66 -4.04 17.54
C SER A 273 21.74 -5.04 16.81
N LEU A 274 21.99 -6.34 16.97
CA LEU A 274 21.13 -7.39 16.39
C LEU A 274 19.66 -7.20 16.80
N TRP A 275 19.41 -6.83 18.05
CA TRP A 275 18.07 -6.56 18.57
C TRP A 275 17.41 -5.32 17.93
N SER A 276 18.17 -4.22 17.79
CA SER A 276 17.63 -3.03 17.13
C SER A 276 17.31 -3.29 15.65
N PHE A 277 18.13 -4.10 14.96
CA PHE A 277 17.87 -4.50 13.60
C PHE A 277 16.56 -5.26 13.47
N HIS A 278 16.35 -6.33 14.27
CA HIS A 278 15.10 -7.10 14.22
C HIS A 278 13.88 -6.26 14.63
N LEU A 279 13.99 -5.47 15.68
CA LEU A 279 12.91 -4.59 16.13
C LEU A 279 12.54 -3.57 15.05
N GLY A 280 13.53 -2.95 14.44
CA GLY A 280 13.32 -1.99 13.34
C GLY A 280 12.66 -2.64 12.12
N CYS A 281 13.08 -3.84 11.73
CA CYS A 281 12.46 -4.59 10.63
C CYS A 281 11.01 -4.98 10.95
N LEU A 282 10.72 -5.43 12.17
CA LEU A 282 9.35 -5.74 12.60
C LEU A 282 8.47 -4.49 12.61
N ALA A 283 8.98 -3.38 13.14
CA ALA A 283 8.26 -2.11 13.15
C ALA A 283 7.99 -1.58 11.73
N LEU A 284 8.97 -1.70 10.81
CA LEU A 284 8.82 -1.31 9.41
C LEU A 284 7.77 -2.15 8.70
N GLY A 285 7.80 -3.48 8.85
CA GLY A 285 6.79 -4.37 8.29
C GLY A 285 5.40 -4.09 8.82
N ALA A 286 5.26 -3.85 10.13
CA ALA A 286 4.00 -3.46 10.76
C ALA A 286 3.51 -2.09 10.27
N ALA A 287 4.38 -1.09 10.10
CA ALA A 287 4.02 0.23 9.59
C ALA A 287 3.53 0.17 8.15
N LEU A 288 4.20 -0.58 7.26
CA LEU A 288 3.78 -0.77 5.87
C LEU A 288 2.40 -1.44 5.79
N THR A 289 2.18 -2.51 6.55
CA THR A 289 0.88 -3.21 6.56
C THR A 289 -0.23 -2.38 7.18
N LEU A 290 0.08 -1.62 8.24
CA LEU A 290 -0.87 -0.70 8.86
C LEU A 290 -1.28 0.41 7.89
N LEU A 291 -0.34 0.97 7.12
CA LEU A 291 -0.63 2.00 6.12
C LEU A 291 -1.59 1.49 5.03
N LEU A 292 -1.38 0.27 4.52
CA LEU A 292 -2.24 -0.35 3.51
C LEU A 292 -3.68 -0.57 3.99
N ILE A 293 -3.88 -0.84 5.27
CA ILE A 293 -5.20 -1.04 5.87
C ILE A 293 -5.82 0.30 6.28
N LEU A 294 -5.01 1.17 6.90
CA LEU A 294 -5.48 2.41 7.51
C LEU A 294 -5.92 3.42 6.47
N LEU A 295 -5.17 3.57 5.36
CA LEU A 295 -5.43 4.59 4.36
C LEU A 295 -6.85 4.50 3.77
N PRO A 296 -7.31 3.35 3.24
CA PRO A 296 -8.68 3.24 2.73
C PRO A 296 -9.74 3.42 3.83
N ILE A 297 -9.48 2.92 5.03
CA ILE A 297 -10.42 3.06 6.15
C ILE A 297 -10.52 4.52 6.60
N LEU A 298 -9.40 5.24 6.68
CA LEU A 298 -9.36 6.67 7.03
C LEU A 298 -10.15 7.51 6.01
N VAL A 299 -9.91 7.27 4.71
CA VAL A 299 -10.62 7.96 3.63
C VAL A 299 -12.12 7.68 3.70
N TYR A 300 -12.50 6.41 3.92
CA TYR A 300 -13.92 6.06 4.06
C TYR A 300 -14.58 6.76 5.27
N TYR A 301 -13.90 6.81 6.41
CA TYR A 301 -14.43 7.47 7.61
C TYR A 301 -14.54 9.00 7.49
N LEU A 302 -13.70 9.62 6.68
CA LEU A 302 -13.71 11.07 6.49
C LEU A 302 -14.69 11.55 5.42
N TYR A 303 -14.85 10.79 4.33
CA TYR A 303 -15.59 11.26 3.15
C TYR A 303 -16.84 10.44 2.83
N GLY A 304 -17.02 9.30 3.51
CA GLY A 304 -18.14 8.39 3.23
C GLY A 304 -17.99 7.63 1.90
N PRO A 305 -18.99 6.80 1.58
CA PRO A 305 -18.93 5.91 0.41
C PRO A 305 -19.03 6.64 -0.93
N THR A 306 -19.70 7.78 -0.99
CA THR A 306 -19.99 8.51 -2.24
C THR A 306 -18.74 9.13 -2.89
N GLU A 307 -17.84 9.69 -2.07
CA GLU A 307 -16.58 10.30 -2.53
C GLU A 307 -15.37 9.39 -2.35
N PHE A 308 -15.56 8.18 -1.82
CA PHE A 308 -14.48 7.29 -1.39
C PHE A 308 -13.45 7.03 -2.49
N CYS A 309 -13.88 6.59 -3.67
CA CYS A 309 -12.97 6.22 -4.77
C CYS A 309 -12.12 7.40 -5.22
N GLU A 310 -12.74 8.56 -5.45
CA GLU A 310 -12.04 9.75 -5.92
C GLU A 310 -11.02 10.24 -4.89
N ARG A 311 -11.43 10.33 -3.62
CA ARG A 311 -10.55 10.78 -2.54
C ARG A 311 -9.44 9.77 -2.23
N LEU A 312 -9.75 8.48 -2.31
CA LEU A 312 -8.75 7.44 -2.13
C LEU A 312 -7.62 7.58 -3.16
N VAL A 313 -7.96 7.77 -4.42
CA VAL A 313 -6.96 7.96 -5.49
C VAL A 313 -6.13 9.21 -5.24
N GLN A 314 -6.76 10.35 -4.92
CA GLN A 314 -6.06 11.60 -4.64
C GLN A 314 -5.05 11.45 -3.49
N VAL A 315 -5.45 10.79 -2.42
CA VAL A 315 -4.59 10.58 -1.24
C VAL A 315 -3.54 9.50 -1.48
N SER A 316 -3.88 8.44 -2.22
CA SER A 316 -2.97 7.33 -2.54
C SER A 316 -1.79 7.74 -3.42
N LEU A 317 -1.89 8.85 -4.18
CA LEU A 317 -0.76 9.42 -4.92
C LEU A 317 0.41 9.82 -4.01
N ALA A 318 0.14 10.22 -2.78
CA ALA A 318 1.18 10.58 -1.82
C ALA A 318 2.10 9.40 -1.48
N PHE A 319 1.56 8.16 -1.50
CA PHE A 319 2.30 6.96 -1.14
C PHE A 319 3.47 6.65 -2.09
N PRO A 320 3.26 6.47 -3.41
CA PRO A 320 4.36 6.21 -4.33
C PRO A 320 5.30 7.40 -4.49
N ILE A 321 4.81 8.65 -4.41
CA ILE A 321 5.66 9.84 -4.46
C ILE A 321 6.64 9.83 -3.28
N GLY A 322 6.15 9.60 -2.06
CA GLY A 322 7.01 9.53 -0.89
C GLY A 322 7.99 8.36 -0.94
N LEU A 323 7.53 7.16 -1.34
CA LEU A 323 8.39 5.98 -1.44
C LEU A 323 9.48 6.10 -2.50
N ALA A 324 9.23 6.81 -3.60
CA ALA A 324 10.21 6.98 -4.67
C ALA A 324 11.37 7.91 -4.31
N THR A 325 11.21 8.77 -3.31
CA THR A 325 12.14 9.88 -3.04
C THR A 325 13.53 9.38 -2.67
N PHE A 326 13.67 8.54 -1.67
CA PHE A 326 14.99 8.10 -1.19
C PHE A 326 15.72 7.11 -2.10
N PRO A 327 15.08 6.13 -2.74
CA PRO A 327 15.71 5.29 -3.75
C PRO A 327 16.26 6.08 -4.94
N LEU A 328 15.60 7.17 -5.33
CA LEU A 328 16.09 8.06 -6.37
C LEU A 328 17.27 8.92 -5.90
N LEU A 329 17.20 9.47 -4.69
CA LEU A 329 18.28 10.28 -4.10
C LEU A 329 19.54 9.46 -3.81
N SER A 330 19.43 8.18 -3.47
CA SER A 330 20.58 7.32 -3.20
C SER A 330 21.53 7.15 -4.39
N LYS A 331 21.03 7.36 -5.62
CA LYS A 331 21.86 7.34 -6.85
C LYS A 331 22.73 8.57 -7.03
N THR A 332 22.37 9.69 -6.44
CA THR A 332 23.02 10.98 -6.70
C THR A 332 24.34 11.18 -5.94
N GLN A 333 24.78 10.19 -5.15
CA GLN A 333 25.96 10.28 -4.26
C GLN A 333 25.94 11.49 -3.30
N LEU A 334 24.79 12.16 -3.17
CA LEU A 334 24.62 13.33 -2.32
C LEU A 334 24.41 12.98 -0.84
N LEU A 335 24.35 11.69 -0.50
CA LEU A 335 24.03 11.22 0.83
C LEU A 335 25.29 10.84 1.63
N ASP A 336 25.99 11.86 2.12
CA ASP A 336 27.03 11.69 3.13
C ASP A 336 26.41 11.25 4.48
N PRO A 337 27.15 10.55 5.35
CA PRO A 337 26.67 10.13 6.70
C PRO A 337 26.08 11.29 7.51
N LEU A 338 26.69 12.47 7.40
CA LEU A 338 26.21 13.69 8.09
C LEU A 338 24.85 14.13 7.56
N THR A 339 24.65 14.10 6.24
CA THR A 339 23.38 14.41 5.58
C THR A 339 22.29 13.41 5.98
N VAL A 340 22.62 12.12 6.08
CA VAL A 340 21.71 11.08 6.55
C VAL A 340 21.23 11.34 7.97
N ASN A 341 22.13 11.76 8.89
CA ASN A 341 21.75 12.12 10.25
C ASN A 341 20.79 13.31 10.29
N TYR A 342 21.05 14.38 9.52
CA TYR A 342 20.13 15.52 9.41
C TYR A 342 18.76 15.12 8.85
N LEU A 343 18.73 14.27 7.83
CA LEU A 343 17.48 13.76 7.26
C LEU A 343 16.71 12.91 8.27
N THR A 344 17.39 12.12 9.09
CA THR A 344 16.77 11.33 10.16
C THR A 344 16.08 12.24 11.19
N PHE A 345 16.77 13.28 11.68
CA PHE A 345 16.16 14.27 12.57
C PHE A 345 15.02 15.04 11.93
N ALA A 346 15.16 15.45 10.66
CA ALA A 346 14.10 16.13 9.93
C ALA A 346 12.87 15.23 9.77
N ALA A 347 13.04 13.94 9.48
CA ALA A 347 11.95 12.98 9.36
C ALA A 347 11.20 12.80 10.69
N MET A 348 11.92 12.68 11.82
CA MET A 348 11.31 12.60 13.15
C MET A 348 10.49 13.87 13.46
N PHE A 349 11.03 15.04 13.16
CA PHE A 349 10.30 16.30 13.34
C PHE A 349 9.06 16.38 12.45
N LEU A 350 9.15 15.96 11.18
CA LEU A 350 8.01 15.89 10.27
C LEU A 350 6.94 14.90 10.75
N LEU A 351 7.33 13.77 11.35
CA LEU A 351 6.39 12.83 11.95
C LEU A 351 5.62 13.45 13.14
N MET A 352 6.29 14.24 13.97
CA MET A 352 5.58 15.02 15.00
C MET A 352 4.58 16.02 14.39
N ILE A 353 4.96 16.73 13.32
CA ILE A 353 4.03 17.62 12.60
C ILE A 353 2.84 16.83 12.03
N SER A 354 3.07 15.62 11.50
CA SER A 354 2.02 14.77 10.94
C SER A 354 0.94 14.43 11.98
N PHE A 355 1.31 14.30 13.24
CA PHE A 355 0.36 14.11 14.35
C PHE A 355 -0.63 15.29 14.47
N PHE A 356 -0.13 16.52 14.39
CA PHE A 356 -0.99 17.70 14.44
C PHE A 356 -1.87 17.83 13.19
N ILE A 357 -1.34 17.44 12.02
CA ILE A 357 -2.09 17.45 10.76
C ILE A 357 -3.28 16.49 10.85
N ILE A 358 -3.05 15.24 11.28
CA ILE A 358 -4.13 14.24 11.37
C ILE A 358 -5.13 14.60 12.48
N PHE A 359 -4.67 15.11 13.60
CA PHE A 359 -5.52 15.61 14.67
C PHE A 359 -6.45 16.73 14.17
N SER A 360 -5.89 17.68 13.42
CA SER A 360 -6.68 18.77 12.82
C SER A 360 -7.68 18.27 11.76
N ALA A 361 -7.31 17.26 10.95
CA ALA A 361 -8.24 16.64 10.00
C ALA A 361 -9.37 15.91 10.72
N TRP A 362 -9.05 15.17 11.78
CA TRP A 362 -10.00 14.41 12.58
C TRP A 362 -11.00 15.28 13.34
N LYS A 363 -10.57 16.42 13.86
CA LYS A 363 -11.45 17.38 14.55
C LYS A 363 -12.57 17.87 13.63
N HIS A 364 -12.32 18.02 12.34
CA HIS A 364 -13.29 18.51 11.36
C HIS A 364 -14.22 17.41 10.80
N ARG A 365 -14.00 16.12 11.11
CA ARG A 365 -14.81 15.01 10.58
C ARG A 365 -16.30 15.14 10.90
N PHE A 366 -16.66 15.58 12.11
CA PHE A 366 -18.05 15.75 12.52
C PHE A 366 -18.78 16.81 11.71
N ILE A 367 -18.06 17.82 11.21
CA ILE A 367 -18.61 18.85 10.32
C ILE A 367 -18.81 18.24 8.92
N LEU A 368 -17.90 17.37 8.47
CA LEU A 368 -17.98 16.74 7.15
C LEU A 368 -19.05 15.65 7.05
N LEU A 369 -19.35 14.96 8.17
CA LEU A 369 -20.36 13.90 8.23
C LEU A 369 -21.77 14.42 8.54
N LYS A 370 -21.89 15.65 9.08
CA LYS A 370 -23.17 16.24 9.46
C LYS A 370 -23.91 16.92 8.30
N TYR A 371 -23.20 17.10 7.17
CA TYR A 371 -23.68 17.69 5.93
C TYR A 371 -23.35 16.80 4.75
#